data_7245d08898e24fa9c4a63f6d929103e1
#
_entry.id   7245d08898e24fa9c4a63f6d929103e1
#
_cell.length_a   1.000
_cell.length_b   1.000
_cell.length_c   1.000
_cell.angle_alpha   90.00
_cell.angle_beta   90.00
_cell.angle_gamma   90.00
#
_symmetry.space_group_name_H-M   'P 1'
#
loop_
_entity.id
_entity.type
_entity.pdbx_description
1 polymer ?
#
loop_
_entity_poly.entity_id
_entity_poly.type
_entity_poly.pdbx_seq_one_letter_code
_entity_poly.pdbx_strand_id
1 'polypeptide(L)'
;MEQLDSDVPLPKHTLTVGIIYNLKKGLKASIPDIEAELDNIDTVHAIQSALESKRHKTVLIEADEVLPDKLCNNRIDIAFNIAEGLNGRGREAQVPAMLRFFGIPHTGSDETALCIALDKALTKRLVSSYKIRTPKSILLSSNTAIAAGSLLYPVIIKP
;
A
#
# COMPACT_ATOMS: atom_id res chain seq x y z
N MET A 1 -5.59 24.60 10.22
CA MET A 1 -4.16 24.18 10.31
C MET A 1 -3.95 23.87 11.78
N GLU A 2 -4.28 22.63 12.17
CA GLU A 2 -4.09 22.16 13.56
C GLU A 2 -2.62 22.11 13.88
N GLN A 3 -2.24 22.72 14.99
CA GLN A 3 -0.89 22.60 15.56
C GLN A 3 -0.65 21.12 15.88
N LEU A 4 0.26 20.51 15.15
CA LEU A 4 0.80 19.20 15.50
C LEU A 4 1.37 19.26 16.91
N ASP A 5 0.85 18.42 17.76
CA ASP A 5 1.15 18.27 19.17
C ASP A 5 2.68 18.17 19.37
N SER A 6 3.27 19.23 19.94
CA SER A 6 4.72 19.31 20.18
C SER A 6 5.18 18.43 21.35
N ASP A 7 4.28 17.73 22.03
CA ASP A 7 4.54 17.03 23.29
C ASP A 7 4.74 15.51 23.17
N VAL A 8 4.82 14.96 21.93
CA VAL A 8 5.20 13.55 21.79
C VAL A 8 6.67 13.37 22.15
N PRO A 9 7.02 12.64 23.22
CA PRO A 9 8.40 12.48 23.64
C PRO A 9 9.23 11.85 22.51
N LEU A 10 10.44 12.39 22.30
CA LEU A 10 11.38 11.84 21.33
C LEU A 10 11.71 10.38 21.66
N PRO A 11 11.86 9.51 20.65
CA PRO A 11 12.18 8.11 20.87
C PRO A 11 13.52 7.96 21.61
N LYS A 12 13.59 6.99 22.50
CA LYS A 12 14.81 6.69 23.27
C LYS A 12 15.95 6.15 22.41
N HIS A 13 15.63 5.62 21.22
CA HIS A 13 16.59 5.01 20.31
C HIS A 13 16.42 5.57 18.90
N THR A 14 17.52 5.85 18.23
CA THR A 14 17.55 6.19 16.81
C THR A 14 17.47 4.92 16.00
N LEU A 15 16.50 4.85 15.09
CA LEU A 15 16.35 3.75 14.14
C LEU A 15 16.80 4.19 12.74
N THR A 16 17.25 3.25 11.94
CA THR A 16 17.38 3.41 10.49
C THR A 16 16.12 2.89 9.82
N VAL A 17 15.32 3.81 9.27
CA VAL A 17 14.02 3.51 8.65
C VAL A 17 14.18 3.47 7.14
N GLY A 18 13.89 2.33 6.52
CA GLY A 18 13.75 2.24 5.06
C GLY A 18 12.39 2.74 4.63
N ILE A 19 12.31 3.80 3.84
CA ILE A 19 11.05 4.25 3.23
C ILE A 19 10.92 3.52 1.90
N ILE A 20 9.95 2.59 1.81
CA ILE A 20 9.73 1.77 0.61
C ILE A 20 8.54 2.35 -0.14
N TYR A 21 8.74 2.69 -1.42
CA TYR A 21 7.77 3.41 -2.23
C TYR A 21 7.82 3.02 -3.71
N ASN A 22 6.77 3.37 -4.47
CA ASN A 22 6.77 3.32 -5.93
C ASN A 22 6.47 4.71 -6.48
N LEU A 23 7.33 5.24 -7.35
CA LEU A 23 7.13 6.55 -7.97
C LEU A 23 6.30 6.48 -9.24
N LYS A 24 5.53 7.55 -9.49
CA LYS A 24 4.93 7.83 -10.79
C LYS A 24 6.05 8.10 -11.79
N LYS A 25 6.08 7.31 -12.88
CA LYS A 25 7.09 7.45 -13.95
C LYS A 25 6.61 8.32 -15.11
N GLY A 26 5.36 8.80 -15.06
CA GLY A 26 4.75 9.59 -16.12
C GLY A 26 4.54 8.79 -17.41
N LEU A 27 4.29 7.50 -17.30
CA LEU A 27 4.10 6.62 -18.44
C LEU A 27 2.84 7.04 -19.20
N LYS A 28 2.98 7.31 -20.51
CA LYS A 28 1.83 7.44 -21.42
C LYS A 28 1.27 6.03 -21.68
N ALA A 29 0.54 5.50 -20.71
CA ALA A 29 -0.09 4.20 -20.85
C ALA A 29 -1.42 4.33 -21.62
N SER A 30 -1.78 3.28 -22.35
CA SER A 30 -3.07 3.15 -23.02
C SER A 30 -4.25 2.98 -22.04
N ILE A 31 -3.95 2.71 -20.77
CA ILE A 31 -4.92 2.58 -19.68
C ILE A 31 -4.86 3.86 -18.85
N PRO A 32 -5.95 4.65 -18.78
CA PRO A 32 -6.03 5.77 -17.85
C PRO A 32 -5.79 5.31 -16.41
N ASP A 33 -5.12 6.15 -15.64
CA ASP A 33 -4.92 5.97 -14.18
C ASP A 33 -4.04 4.80 -13.74
N ILE A 34 -3.24 4.18 -14.62
CA ILE A 34 -2.34 3.07 -14.23
C ILE A 34 -1.35 3.48 -13.12
N GLU A 35 -1.03 4.76 -13.03
CA GLU A 35 -0.15 5.32 -12.00
C GLU A 35 -0.92 6.11 -10.92
N ALA A 36 -2.26 6.02 -10.88
CA ALA A 36 -3.06 6.83 -9.94
C ALA A 36 -2.72 6.54 -8.47
N GLU A 37 -2.37 5.30 -8.18
CA GLU A 37 -2.04 4.82 -6.83
C GLU A 37 -0.57 5.01 -6.45
N LEU A 38 0.31 5.34 -7.41
CA LEU A 38 1.74 5.52 -7.14
C LEU A 38 2.01 6.90 -6.52
N ASP A 39 3.10 6.97 -5.74
CA ASP A 39 3.45 8.16 -4.99
C ASP A 39 4.13 9.25 -5.84
N ASN A 40 3.96 10.49 -5.38
CA ASN A 40 4.83 11.59 -5.77
C ASN A 40 6.06 11.61 -4.87
N ILE A 41 7.20 12.04 -5.41
CA ILE A 41 8.45 12.21 -4.64
C ILE A 41 8.27 13.17 -3.46
N ASP A 42 7.39 14.16 -3.56
CA ASP A 42 7.10 15.10 -2.48
C ASP A 42 6.49 14.40 -1.26
N THR A 43 5.63 13.39 -1.46
CA THR A 43 5.09 12.54 -0.39
C THR A 43 6.21 11.78 0.32
N VAL A 44 7.13 11.20 -0.45
CA VAL A 44 8.28 10.46 0.10
C VAL A 44 9.17 11.37 0.94
N HIS A 45 9.50 12.58 0.44
CA HIS A 45 10.29 13.56 1.16
C HIS A 45 9.58 14.12 2.40
N ALA A 46 8.26 14.25 2.38
CA ALA A 46 7.49 14.67 3.55
C ALA A 46 7.58 13.63 4.67
N ILE A 47 7.45 12.33 4.33
CA ILE A 47 7.63 11.22 5.28
C ILE A 47 9.06 11.19 5.80
N GLN A 48 10.05 11.33 4.91
CA GLN A 48 11.45 11.42 5.28
C GLN A 48 11.70 12.51 6.31
N SER A 49 11.28 13.74 6.00
CA SER A 49 11.45 14.90 6.89
C SER A 49 10.78 14.69 8.24
N ALA A 50 9.57 14.07 8.26
CA ALA A 50 8.86 13.77 9.49
C ALA A 50 9.62 12.77 10.38
N LEU A 51 10.20 11.71 9.81
CA LEU A 51 10.99 10.73 10.53
C LEU A 51 12.31 11.31 11.04
N GLU A 52 13.00 12.10 10.21
CA GLU A 52 14.26 12.77 10.58
C GLU A 52 14.08 13.83 11.66
N SER A 53 12.93 14.53 11.67
CA SER A 53 12.58 15.47 12.75
C SER A 53 12.46 14.79 14.11
N LYS A 54 12.19 13.48 14.13
CA LYS A 54 12.18 12.62 15.32
C LYS A 54 13.51 11.90 15.56
N ARG A 55 14.60 12.34 14.90
CA ARG A 55 15.97 11.83 15.04
C ARG A 55 16.16 10.38 14.54
N HIS A 56 15.33 9.89 13.66
CA HIS A 56 15.59 8.65 12.94
C HIS A 56 16.50 8.91 11.74
N LYS A 57 17.26 7.90 11.32
CA LYS A 57 17.95 7.90 10.03
C LYS A 57 16.99 7.33 8.98
N THR A 58 17.06 7.81 7.75
CA THR A 58 16.22 7.32 6.66
C THR A 58 17.03 6.82 5.49
N VAL A 59 16.50 5.80 4.81
CA VAL A 59 17.01 5.27 3.54
C VAL A 59 15.83 5.20 2.58
N LEU A 60 15.92 5.90 1.45
CA LEU A 60 14.90 5.87 0.40
C LEU A 60 15.11 4.65 -0.49
N ILE A 61 14.10 3.80 -0.63
CA ILE A 61 14.17 2.53 -1.37
C ILE A 61 12.98 2.44 -2.32
N GLU A 62 13.21 2.68 -3.60
CA GLU A 62 12.19 2.44 -4.62
C GLU A 62 11.97 0.94 -4.79
N ALA A 63 10.70 0.50 -4.75
CA ALA A 63 10.30 -0.89 -4.92
C ALA A 63 10.19 -1.22 -6.42
N ASP A 64 11.34 -1.44 -7.04
CA ASP A 64 11.51 -1.90 -8.42
C ASP A 64 12.00 -3.34 -8.48
N GLU A 65 12.38 -3.80 -9.68
CA GLU A 65 12.81 -5.18 -9.94
C GLU A 65 14.07 -5.59 -9.17
N VAL A 66 14.87 -4.61 -8.71
CA VAL A 66 16.09 -4.85 -7.93
C VAL A 66 15.87 -4.62 -6.42
N LEU A 67 14.63 -4.54 -5.98
CA LEU A 67 14.30 -4.38 -4.54
C LEU A 67 14.98 -5.41 -3.64
N PRO A 68 15.07 -6.72 -4.00
CA PRO A 68 15.75 -7.71 -3.16
C PRO A 68 17.20 -7.32 -2.87
N ASP A 69 17.94 -6.88 -3.90
CA ASP A 69 19.34 -6.46 -3.74
C ASP A 69 19.45 -5.21 -2.87
N LYS A 70 18.52 -4.25 -3.04
CA LYS A 70 18.48 -3.05 -2.21
C LYS A 70 18.24 -3.39 -0.75
N LEU A 71 17.34 -4.33 -0.43
CA LEU A 71 17.08 -4.79 0.93
C LEU A 71 18.27 -5.53 1.55
N CYS A 72 18.99 -6.33 0.76
CA CYS A 72 20.22 -7.00 1.22
C CYS A 72 21.36 -6.02 1.51
N ASN A 73 21.49 -4.97 0.69
CA ASN A 73 22.62 -4.04 0.77
C ASN A 73 22.40 -2.87 1.74
N ASN A 74 21.16 -2.64 2.18
CA ASN A 74 20.84 -1.57 3.12
C ASN A 74 20.45 -2.15 4.48
N ARG A 75 21.21 -1.82 5.52
CA ARG A 75 20.87 -2.21 6.88
C ARG A 75 19.82 -1.26 7.42
N ILE A 76 18.56 -1.72 7.48
CA ILE A 76 17.42 -1.00 8.04
C ILE A 76 16.86 -1.76 9.24
N ASP A 77 16.39 -1.04 10.25
CA ASP A 77 15.80 -1.60 11.46
C ASP A 77 14.30 -1.87 11.29
N ILE A 78 13.65 -1.03 10.48
CA ILE A 78 12.22 -1.12 10.16
C ILE A 78 11.96 -0.47 8.79
N ALA A 79 10.99 -0.99 8.04
CA ALA A 79 10.51 -0.39 6.80
C ALA A 79 9.22 0.40 7.05
N PHE A 80 9.18 1.65 6.62
CA PHE A 80 7.96 2.42 6.41
C PHE A 80 7.49 2.15 4.99
N ASN A 81 6.49 1.26 4.85
CA ASN A 81 6.04 0.79 3.54
C ASN A 81 4.83 1.57 3.05
N ILE A 82 4.98 2.24 1.91
CA ILE A 82 3.93 2.88 1.14
C ILE A 82 3.90 2.36 -0.31
N ALA A 83 4.66 1.30 -0.60
CA ALA A 83 4.72 0.77 -1.96
C ALA A 83 3.45 0.00 -2.34
N GLU A 84 2.99 0.21 -3.57
CA GLU A 84 1.83 -0.44 -4.18
C GLU A 84 2.17 -1.74 -4.92
N GLY A 85 3.48 -2.03 -5.04
CA GLY A 85 4.00 -3.17 -5.81
C GLY A 85 3.97 -2.96 -7.32
N LEU A 86 4.46 -3.94 -8.08
CA LEU A 86 4.68 -3.74 -9.51
C LEU A 86 3.58 -4.35 -10.37
N ASN A 87 3.31 -5.63 -10.23
CA ASN A 87 2.48 -6.38 -11.16
C ASN A 87 1.60 -7.42 -10.47
N GLY A 88 0.48 -7.72 -11.11
CA GLY A 88 -0.37 -8.85 -10.73
C GLY A 88 -1.43 -8.52 -9.69
N ARG A 89 -2.30 -9.51 -9.49
CA ARG A 89 -3.51 -9.38 -8.66
C ARG A 89 -3.22 -9.21 -7.16
N GLY A 90 -2.03 -9.57 -6.71
CA GLY A 90 -1.61 -9.41 -5.31
C GLY A 90 -0.43 -8.45 -5.16
N ARG A 91 -0.30 -7.44 -6.04
CA ARG A 91 0.88 -6.57 -6.11
C ARG A 91 1.21 -5.90 -4.77
N GLU A 92 0.22 -5.41 -4.04
CA GLU A 92 0.43 -4.72 -2.76
C GLU A 92 1.06 -5.63 -1.69
N ALA A 93 0.91 -6.95 -1.82
CA ALA A 93 1.50 -7.91 -0.90
C ALA A 93 2.97 -8.24 -1.19
N GLN A 94 3.50 -7.85 -2.35
CA GLN A 94 4.86 -8.23 -2.77
C GLN A 94 5.93 -7.68 -1.83
N VAL A 95 5.85 -6.39 -1.52
CA VAL A 95 6.83 -5.72 -0.64
C VAL A 95 6.75 -6.26 0.79
N PRO A 96 5.59 -6.34 1.46
CA PRO A 96 5.45 -6.96 2.77
C PRO A 96 5.97 -8.40 2.83
N ALA A 97 5.69 -9.22 1.81
CA ALA A 97 6.20 -10.59 1.74
C ALA A 97 7.72 -10.64 1.66
N MET A 98 8.36 -9.78 0.86
CA MET A 98 9.82 -9.66 0.80
C MET A 98 10.40 -9.20 2.14
N LEU A 99 9.84 -8.15 2.74
CA LEU A 99 10.30 -7.65 4.03
C LEU A 99 10.23 -8.72 5.10
N ARG A 100 9.14 -9.49 5.15
CA ARG A 100 9.01 -10.63 6.03
C ARG A 100 10.03 -11.73 5.74
N PHE A 101 10.27 -12.04 4.47
CA PHE A 101 11.28 -13.03 4.06
C PHE A 101 12.68 -12.64 4.54
N PHE A 102 13.04 -11.37 4.49
CA PHE A 102 14.31 -10.83 4.99
C PHE A 102 14.31 -10.55 6.51
N GLY A 103 13.22 -10.81 7.21
CA GLY A 103 13.12 -10.57 8.66
C GLY A 103 13.07 -9.09 9.03
N ILE A 104 12.67 -8.21 8.13
CA ILE A 104 12.59 -6.77 8.32
C ILE A 104 11.17 -6.41 8.80
N PRO A 105 11.00 -5.87 10.02
CA PRO A 105 9.73 -5.34 10.48
C PRO A 105 9.24 -4.22 9.56
N HIS A 106 7.93 -4.09 9.38
CA HIS A 106 7.37 -3.03 8.54
C HIS A 106 6.07 -2.47 9.08
N THR A 107 5.74 -1.24 8.66
CA THR A 107 4.44 -0.61 8.90
C THR A 107 3.40 -1.10 7.89
N GLY A 108 2.13 -1.01 8.26
CA GLY A 108 1.02 -1.44 7.42
C GLY A 108 0.60 -2.89 7.67
N SER A 109 -0.27 -3.38 6.82
CA SER A 109 -0.81 -4.74 6.90
C SER A 109 0.19 -5.78 6.36
N ASP A 110 0.03 -7.01 6.79
CA ASP A 110 0.80 -8.12 6.26
C ASP A 110 0.35 -8.53 4.83
N GLU A 111 1.14 -9.37 4.20
CA GLU A 111 0.93 -9.84 2.84
C GLU A 111 -0.43 -10.54 2.64
N THR A 112 -0.90 -11.27 3.67
CA THR A 112 -2.18 -11.99 3.61
C THR A 112 -3.35 -11.01 3.61
N ALA A 113 -3.31 -10.03 4.52
CA ALA A 113 -4.34 -9.00 4.61
C ALA A 113 -4.41 -8.18 3.32
N LEU A 114 -3.26 -7.80 2.75
CA LEU A 114 -3.21 -7.01 1.51
C LEU A 114 -3.70 -7.80 0.30
N CYS A 115 -3.33 -9.08 0.15
CA CYS A 115 -3.87 -9.94 -0.91
C CYS A 115 -5.40 -10.03 -0.87
N ILE A 116 -5.97 -10.15 0.32
CA ILE A 116 -7.42 -10.22 0.51
C ILE A 116 -8.06 -8.86 0.24
N ALA A 117 -7.50 -7.79 0.80
CA ALA A 117 -8.06 -6.44 0.73
C ALA A 117 -8.07 -5.87 -0.69
N LEU A 118 -7.06 -6.19 -1.49
CA LEU A 118 -6.97 -5.75 -2.89
C LEU A 118 -8.09 -6.37 -3.74
N ASP A 119 -8.46 -7.63 -3.50
CA ASP A 119 -9.60 -8.28 -4.15
C ASP A 119 -10.91 -7.94 -3.42
N LYS A 120 -11.62 -6.93 -3.92
CA LYS A 120 -12.86 -6.45 -3.29
C LYS A 120 -13.97 -7.51 -3.25
N ALA A 121 -14.02 -8.43 -4.21
CA ALA A 121 -15.01 -9.50 -4.21
C ALA A 121 -14.69 -10.57 -3.15
N LEU A 122 -13.42 -10.92 -3.01
CA LEU A 122 -12.95 -11.82 -1.97
C LEU A 122 -13.13 -11.20 -0.57
N THR A 123 -12.73 -9.93 -0.39
CA THR A 123 -12.93 -9.18 0.84
C THR A 123 -14.40 -9.21 1.28
N LYS A 124 -15.32 -8.87 0.37
CA LYS A 124 -16.76 -8.87 0.69
C LYS A 124 -17.28 -10.24 1.10
N ARG A 125 -16.85 -11.30 0.44
CA ARG A 125 -17.20 -12.68 0.83
C ARG A 125 -16.69 -13.03 2.22
N LEU A 126 -15.43 -12.67 2.50
CA LEU A 126 -14.81 -12.95 3.79
C LEU A 126 -15.53 -12.19 4.92
N VAL A 127 -15.69 -10.87 4.81
CA VAL A 127 -16.34 -10.08 5.88
C VAL A 127 -17.81 -10.48 6.07
N SER A 128 -18.51 -10.89 4.99
CA SER A 128 -19.87 -11.40 5.09
C SER A 128 -19.97 -12.72 5.86
N SER A 129 -18.95 -13.59 5.76
CA SER A 129 -18.91 -14.85 6.53
C SER A 129 -18.82 -14.59 8.04
N TYR A 130 -18.24 -13.47 8.44
CA TYR A 130 -18.21 -12.97 9.82
C TYR A 130 -19.44 -12.14 10.19
N LYS A 131 -20.51 -12.14 9.36
CA LYS A 131 -21.73 -11.35 9.55
C LYS A 131 -21.52 -9.84 9.62
N ILE A 132 -20.40 -9.34 9.12
CA ILE A 132 -20.13 -7.91 9.00
C ILE A 132 -20.92 -7.37 7.80
N ARG A 133 -21.72 -6.33 8.04
CA ARG A 133 -22.54 -5.72 6.99
C ARG A 133 -21.65 -5.07 5.92
N THR A 134 -21.89 -5.42 4.67
CA THR A 134 -21.24 -4.82 3.51
C THR A 134 -22.29 -4.50 2.45
N PRO A 135 -22.15 -3.40 1.67
CA PRO A 135 -23.09 -3.08 0.60
C PRO A 135 -23.21 -4.24 -0.40
N LYS A 136 -24.40 -4.44 -0.96
CA LYS A 136 -24.59 -5.39 -2.05
C LYS A 136 -23.66 -5.05 -3.21
N SER A 137 -23.13 -6.06 -3.87
CA SER A 137 -22.21 -5.87 -5.01
C SER A 137 -22.39 -6.97 -6.04
N ILE A 138 -22.05 -6.66 -7.27
CA ILE A 138 -22.00 -7.59 -8.39
C ILE A 138 -20.59 -7.51 -8.96
N LEU A 139 -19.96 -8.67 -9.15
CA LEU A 139 -18.71 -8.75 -9.90
C LEU A 139 -19.08 -8.88 -11.38
N LEU A 140 -18.62 -7.92 -12.18
CA LEU A 140 -18.85 -7.91 -13.62
C LEU A 140 -17.63 -8.47 -14.36
N SER A 141 -17.87 -9.27 -15.37
CA SER A 141 -16.89 -9.67 -16.37
C SER A 141 -17.47 -9.38 -17.76
N SER A 142 -16.66 -9.49 -18.80
CA SER A 142 -17.08 -9.25 -20.18
C SER A 142 -18.35 -10.03 -20.58
N ASN A 143 -18.61 -11.16 -19.92
CA ASN A 143 -19.74 -12.06 -20.22
C ASN A 143 -20.85 -12.01 -19.16
N THR A 144 -20.79 -11.06 -18.20
CA THR A 144 -21.78 -10.99 -17.13
C THR A 144 -23.02 -10.22 -17.59
N ALA A 145 -24.17 -10.89 -17.67
CA ALA A 145 -25.46 -10.21 -17.84
C ALA A 145 -25.91 -9.60 -16.49
N ILE A 146 -26.22 -8.32 -16.47
CA ILE A 146 -26.78 -7.66 -15.29
C ILE A 146 -28.30 -7.78 -15.34
N ALA A 147 -28.89 -8.47 -14.37
CA ALA A 147 -30.34 -8.49 -14.22
C ALA A 147 -30.85 -7.12 -13.74
N ALA A 148 -31.86 -6.58 -14.40
CA ALA A 148 -32.51 -5.34 -13.98
C ALA A 148 -33.00 -5.46 -12.51
N GLY A 149 -32.72 -4.45 -11.68
CA GLY A 149 -33.12 -4.42 -10.27
C GLY A 149 -32.24 -5.22 -9.31
N SER A 150 -31.12 -5.78 -9.77
CA SER A 150 -30.17 -6.50 -8.91
C SER A 150 -29.43 -5.60 -7.91
N LEU A 151 -29.30 -4.31 -8.20
CA LEU A 151 -28.72 -3.28 -7.33
C LEU A 151 -29.67 -2.10 -7.17
N LEU A 152 -29.63 -1.48 -5.98
CA LEU A 152 -30.32 -0.21 -5.71
C LEU A 152 -29.36 0.95 -5.99
N TYR A 153 -29.87 1.99 -6.66
CA TYR A 153 -29.10 3.22 -6.90
C TYR A 153 -29.11 4.13 -5.66
N PRO A 154 -28.03 4.95 -5.44
CA PRO A 154 -26.83 5.07 -6.29
C PRO A 154 -25.86 3.89 -6.13
N VAL A 155 -25.03 3.63 -7.15
CA VAL A 155 -24.00 2.58 -7.17
C VAL A 155 -22.62 3.19 -7.43
N ILE A 156 -21.56 2.53 -6.93
CA ILE A 156 -20.17 2.85 -7.23
C ILE A 156 -19.61 1.74 -8.10
N ILE A 157 -19.02 2.10 -9.24
CA ILE A 157 -18.27 1.19 -10.11
C ILE A 157 -16.80 1.33 -9.77
N LYS A 158 -16.13 0.20 -9.54
CA LYS A 158 -14.68 0.12 -9.29
C LYS A 158 -14.06 -0.87 -10.25
N PRO A 159 -12.87 -0.58 -10.79
CA PRO A 159 -12.10 -1.53 -11.59
C PRO A 159 -11.66 -2.74 -10.76
#